data_bed19f347bb68199cc26746afc2ad759
#
_entry.id   bed19f347bb68199cc26746afc2ad759
#
_cell.length_a   1.000
_cell.length_b   1.000
_cell.length_c   1.000
_cell.angle_alpha   90.00
_cell.angle_beta   90.00
_cell.angle_gamma   90.00
#
_symmetry.space_group_name_H-M   'P 1'
#
loop_
_entity.id
_entity.type
_entity.pdbx_description
1 polymer ?
#
loop_
_entity_poly.entity_id
_entity_poly.type
_entity_poly.pdbx_seq_one_letter_code
_entity_poly.pdbx_strand_id
1 'polypeptide(L)'
;MIKIGTSGFSFPDWKGTVYPVGLRERDMLSFYEKELGFNALEVNFTYYALPSQKSFLAMSKKTTKDFEFVVKSFKGMTHEIRDKGTGEILDNQEVFKKFKYSLIPLLEEGKLACVLAQFPYGFFPNKSNLDYLKRFQEEMFDLPLVFEFR
;
A
#
# COMPACT_ATOMS: atom_id res chain seq x y z
N MET A 1 18.68 -8.12 -6.57
CA MET A 1 19.05 -6.69 -6.38
C MET A 1 18.50 -6.24 -5.04
N ILE A 2 19.24 -5.41 -4.28
CA ILE A 2 18.74 -4.86 -3.00
C ILE A 2 17.75 -3.75 -3.32
N LYS A 3 16.58 -3.74 -2.64
CA LYS A 3 15.58 -2.70 -2.73
C LYS A 3 15.66 -1.81 -1.50
N ILE A 4 15.76 -0.50 -1.72
CA ILE A 4 15.87 0.52 -0.66
C ILE A 4 14.82 1.58 -0.95
N GLY A 5 14.04 1.92 0.06
CA GLY A 5 12.97 2.91 -0.03
C GLY A 5 12.50 3.36 1.34
N THR A 6 11.50 4.22 1.35
CA THR A 6 10.90 4.78 2.57
C THR A 6 9.41 4.49 2.61
N SER A 7 8.84 4.59 3.80
CA SER A 7 7.40 4.50 4.03
C SER A 7 6.78 5.89 3.78
N GLY A 8 6.46 6.17 2.50
CA GLY A 8 6.07 7.48 2.01
C GLY A 8 7.24 8.29 1.45
N PHE A 9 6.94 9.33 0.65
CA PHE A 9 7.96 10.15 -0.04
C PHE A 9 7.63 11.65 -0.07
N SER A 10 6.44 12.07 0.33
CA SER A 10 5.97 13.47 0.17
C SER A 10 5.75 14.16 1.53
N PHE A 11 6.71 14.02 2.44
CA PHE A 11 6.63 14.63 3.76
C PHE A 11 6.89 16.14 3.70
N PRO A 12 6.11 16.97 4.43
CA PRO A 12 6.32 18.41 4.49
C PRO A 12 7.75 18.79 4.93
N ASP A 13 8.32 18.08 5.90
CA ASP A 13 9.64 18.32 6.46
C ASP A 13 10.81 18.04 5.47
N TRP A 14 10.51 17.34 4.39
CA TRP A 14 11.48 17.07 3.33
C TRP A 14 11.63 18.25 2.36
N LYS A 15 10.65 19.18 2.34
CA LYS A 15 10.72 20.36 1.46
C LYS A 15 11.78 21.35 1.98
N GLY A 16 12.75 21.66 1.15
CA GLY A 16 13.88 22.53 1.49
C GLY A 16 15.04 21.83 2.20
N THR A 17 14.89 20.56 2.59
CA THR A 17 15.95 19.74 3.22
C THR A 17 16.38 18.59 2.33
N VAL A 18 15.46 17.69 2.00
CA VAL A 18 15.67 16.54 1.10
C VAL A 18 15.31 16.92 -0.33
N TYR A 19 14.16 17.59 -0.50
CA TYR A 19 13.73 18.13 -1.78
C TYR A 19 14.14 19.59 -1.95
N PRO A 20 14.59 20.02 -3.15
CA PRO A 20 14.87 21.42 -3.44
C PRO A 20 13.67 22.32 -3.17
N VAL A 21 13.93 23.56 -2.72
CA VAL A 21 12.89 24.59 -2.61
C VAL A 21 12.26 24.79 -4.00
N GLY A 22 10.92 24.77 -4.05
CA GLY A 22 10.17 24.97 -5.29
C GLY A 22 9.96 23.70 -6.14
N LEU A 23 10.44 22.53 -5.73
CA LEU A 23 10.10 21.26 -6.40
C LEU A 23 8.59 21.03 -6.29
N ARG A 24 7.93 20.86 -7.44
CA ARG A 24 6.48 20.64 -7.48
C ARG A 24 6.15 19.23 -7.01
N GLU A 25 5.06 19.05 -6.29
CA GLU A 25 4.62 17.75 -5.74
C GLU A 25 4.51 16.66 -6.82
N ARG A 26 4.07 17.03 -8.02
CA ARG A 26 3.99 16.09 -9.14
C ARG A 26 5.33 15.53 -9.59
N ASP A 27 6.43 16.21 -9.30
CA ASP A 27 7.79 15.84 -9.73
C ASP A 27 8.55 15.11 -8.61
N MET A 28 8.03 15.10 -7.37
CA MET A 28 8.71 14.50 -6.20
C MET A 28 9.02 13.02 -6.37
N LEU A 29 8.10 12.20 -6.90
CA LEU A 29 8.35 10.77 -7.07
C LEU A 29 9.48 10.48 -8.07
N SER A 30 9.54 11.23 -9.17
CA SER A 30 10.64 11.11 -10.12
C SER A 30 11.97 11.57 -9.53
N PHE A 31 11.96 12.63 -8.69
CA PHE A 31 13.15 13.10 -7.97
C PHE A 31 13.59 12.06 -6.92
N TYR A 32 12.64 11.48 -6.19
CA TYR A 32 12.87 10.43 -5.20
C TYR A 32 13.63 9.23 -5.79
N GLU A 33 13.25 8.78 -6.98
CA GLU A 33 13.97 7.70 -7.65
C GLU A 33 15.32 8.17 -8.23
N LYS A 34 15.31 9.24 -9.03
CA LYS A 34 16.45 9.59 -9.89
C LYS A 34 17.57 10.31 -9.15
N GLU A 35 17.21 11.20 -8.23
CA GLU A 35 18.19 12.06 -7.55
C GLU A 35 18.54 11.52 -6.16
N LEU A 36 17.56 10.93 -5.44
CA LEU A 36 17.85 10.32 -4.13
C LEU A 36 18.29 8.86 -4.24
N GLY A 37 18.12 8.22 -5.40
CA GLY A 37 18.59 6.88 -5.68
C GLY A 37 17.77 5.75 -5.07
N PHE A 38 16.55 6.02 -4.60
CA PHE A 38 15.64 4.99 -4.09
C PHE A 38 15.03 4.18 -5.24
N ASN A 39 14.88 2.88 -5.03
CA ASN A 39 14.33 1.97 -6.04
C ASN A 39 13.09 1.19 -5.55
N ALA A 40 12.56 1.56 -4.38
CA ALA A 40 11.30 1.06 -3.83
C ALA A 40 10.57 2.16 -3.04
N LEU A 41 9.26 2.01 -2.89
CA LEU A 41 8.43 2.91 -2.10
C LEU A 41 7.29 2.14 -1.44
N GLU A 42 7.09 2.36 -0.13
CA GLU A 42 5.86 1.96 0.54
C GLU A 42 4.80 3.06 0.40
N VAL A 43 3.68 2.70 -0.23
CA VAL A 43 2.54 3.59 -0.50
C VAL A 43 1.56 3.53 0.66
N ASN A 44 1.42 4.64 1.40
CA ASN A 44 0.61 4.69 2.63
C ASN A 44 -0.73 5.42 2.50
N PHE A 45 -0.93 6.27 1.49
CA PHE A 45 -2.22 6.96 1.33
C PHE A 45 -3.38 5.99 1.13
N THR A 46 -3.10 4.80 0.61
CA THR A 46 -4.05 3.70 0.41
C THR A 46 -4.66 3.15 1.70
N TYR A 47 -3.98 3.35 2.83
CA TYR A 47 -4.52 3.01 4.14
C TYR A 47 -5.74 3.89 4.50
N TYR A 48 -5.70 5.17 4.15
CA TYR A 48 -6.74 6.14 4.50
C TYR A 48 -7.91 6.18 3.53
N ALA A 49 -7.65 5.91 2.25
CA ALA A 49 -8.65 5.93 1.19
C ALA A 49 -8.37 4.83 0.16
N LEU A 50 -9.43 4.21 -0.37
CA LEU A 50 -9.30 3.26 -1.48
C LEU A 50 -8.69 3.98 -2.68
N PRO A 51 -7.57 3.46 -3.22
CA PRO A 51 -6.90 4.06 -4.36
C PRO A 51 -7.71 3.85 -5.65
N SER A 52 -7.35 4.58 -6.69
CA SER A 52 -7.86 4.37 -8.05
C SER A 52 -6.75 3.84 -8.97
N GLN A 53 -7.13 3.15 -10.04
CA GLN A 53 -6.17 2.76 -11.08
C GLN A 53 -5.42 3.97 -11.65
N LYS A 54 -6.11 5.11 -11.81
CA LYS A 54 -5.51 6.36 -12.30
C LYS A 54 -4.35 6.83 -11.41
N SER A 55 -4.48 6.68 -10.09
CA SER A 55 -3.43 7.05 -9.14
C SER A 55 -2.18 6.19 -9.34
N PHE A 56 -2.34 4.88 -9.42
CA PHE A 56 -1.22 3.95 -9.61
C PHE A 56 -0.61 4.05 -11.01
N LEU A 57 -1.41 4.24 -12.04
CA LEU A 57 -0.92 4.50 -13.40
C LEU A 57 -0.05 5.78 -13.44
N ALA A 58 -0.49 6.84 -12.76
CA ALA A 58 0.28 8.08 -12.68
C ALA A 58 1.60 7.90 -11.91
N MET A 59 1.61 7.08 -10.85
CA MET A 59 2.83 6.75 -10.10
C MET A 59 3.77 5.88 -10.94
N SER A 60 3.26 4.84 -11.58
CA SER A 60 4.04 3.94 -12.44
C SER A 60 4.74 4.69 -13.57
N LYS A 61 4.06 5.63 -14.23
CA LYS A 61 4.63 6.45 -15.31
C LYS A 61 5.75 7.40 -14.86
N LYS A 62 5.86 7.69 -13.57
CA LYS A 62 6.89 8.58 -13.01
C LYS A 62 8.15 7.85 -12.58
N THR A 63 8.16 6.54 -12.64
CA THR A 63 9.27 5.69 -12.20
C THR A 63 9.75 4.78 -13.34
N THR A 64 11.00 4.34 -13.24
CA THR A 64 11.55 3.36 -14.19
C THR A 64 10.91 1.99 -14.03
N LYS A 65 11.17 1.09 -14.98
CA LYS A 65 10.64 -0.28 -14.98
C LYS A 65 11.13 -1.12 -13.78
N ASP A 66 12.27 -0.77 -13.21
CA ASP A 66 12.90 -1.52 -12.11
C ASP A 66 12.49 -1.01 -10.72
N PHE A 67 11.66 0.03 -10.67
CA PHE A 67 11.12 0.59 -9.45
C PHE A 67 9.95 -0.25 -8.93
N GLU A 68 9.91 -0.52 -7.61
CA GLU A 68 8.88 -1.36 -7.00
C GLU A 68 8.05 -0.61 -5.95
N PHE A 69 6.78 -0.95 -5.90
CA PHE A 69 5.84 -0.42 -4.91
C PHE A 69 5.40 -1.52 -3.92
N VAL A 70 5.58 -1.26 -2.64
CA VAL A 70 4.89 -1.95 -1.55
C VAL A 70 3.61 -1.17 -1.29
N VAL A 71 2.44 -1.79 -1.43
CA VAL A 71 1.18 -1.07 -1.27
C VAL A 71 0.50 -1.49 0.03
N LYS A 72 0.40 -0.55 0.98
CA LYS A 72 -0.29 -0.80 2.24
C LYS A 72 -1.79 -0.98 2.01
N SER A 73 -2.37 -2.01 2.60
CA SER A 73 -3.80 -2.30 2.48
C SER A 73 -4.66 -1.19 3.11
N PHE A 74 -5.86 -1.02 2.60
CA PHE A 74 -6.84 -0.08 3.14
C PHE A 74 -7.25 -0.49 4.56
N LYS A 75 -7.45 0.48 5.45
CA LYS A 75 -7.81 0.24 6.86
C LYS A 75 -9.06 -0.61 7.05
N GLY A 76 -10.03 -0.55 6.13
CA GLY A 76 -11.22 -1.42 6.13
C GLY A 76 -10.92 -2.90 5.87
N MET A 77 -9.66 -3.23 5.52
CA MET A 77 -9.19 -4.62 5.37
C MET A 77 -8.40 -5.12 6.60
N THR A 78 -7.97 -4.22 7.50
CA THR A 78 -7.08 -4.60 8.62
C THR A 78 -7.48 -4.03 9.98
N HIS A 79 -7.84 -2.76 10.07
CA HIS A 79 -8.11 -2.04 11.33
C HIS A 79 -9.60 -1.88 11.60
N GLU A 80 -10.39 -1.61 10.58
CA GLU A 80 -11.83 -1.36 10.67
C GLU A 80 -12.62 -2.56 10.13
N ILE A 81 -12.28 -3.76 10.61
CA ILE A 81 -12.85 -5.04 10.13
C ILE A 81 -14.01 -5.56 10.98
N ARG A 82 -14.33 -4.85 12.05
CA ARG A 82 -15.40 -5.27 12.99
C ARG A 82 -16.46 -4.20 13.14
N ASP A 83 -17.70 -4.66 13.27
CA ASP A 83 -18.79 -3.81 13.71
C ASP A 83 -18.53 -3.33 15.15
N LYS A 84 -18.70 -2.03 15.39
CA LYS A 84 -18.41 -1.41 16.69
C LYS A 84 -19.41 -1.78 17.80
N GLY A 85 -20.61 -2.17 17.43
CA GLY A 85 -21.66 -2.53 18.38
C GLY A 85 -21.64 -4.01 18.71
N THR A 86 -21.50 -4.88 17.71
CA THR A 86 -21.56 -6.34 17.86
C THR A 86 -20.20 -7.00 18.02
N GLY A 87 -19.12 -6.35 17.55
CA GLY A 87 -17.77 -6.93 17.50
C GLY A 87 -17.59 -7.99 16.41
N GLU A 88 -18.61 -8.26 15.61
CA GLU A 88 -18.57 -9.24 14.54
C GLU A 88 -17.73 -8.74 13.36
N ILE A 89 -17.10 -9.68 12.64
CA ILE A 89 -16.35 -9.37 11.42
C ILE A 89 -17.32 -8.89 10.33
N LEU A 90 -17.03 -7.73 9.77
CA LEU A 90 -17.81 -7.14 8.69
C LEU A 90 -17.64 -7.93 7.38
N ASP A 91 -18.69 -7.97 6.58
CA ASP A 91 -18.57 -8.36 5.18
C ASP A 91 -17.93 -7.21 4.40
N ASN A 92 -16.63 -7.35 4.12
CA ASN A 92 -15.83 -6.36 3.38
C ASN A 92 -15.34 -6.87 2.03
N GLN A 93 -16.01 -7.86 1.43
CA GLN A 93 -15.61 -8.45 0.15
C GLN A 93 -15.53 -7.41 -0.97
N GLU A 94 -16.47 -6.49 -1.04
CA GLU A 94 -16.44 -5.40 -2.03
C GLU A 94 -15.24 -4.45 -1.85
N VAL A 95 -14.75 -4.29 -0.64
CA VAL A 95 -13.53 -3.51 -0.35
C VAL A 95 -12.32 -4.21 -0.96
N PHE A 96 -12.20 -5.53 -0.78
CA PHE A 96 -11.13 -6.33 -1.38
C PHE A 96 -11.16 -6.24 -2.91
N LYS A 97 -12.32 -6.41 -3.53
CA LYS A 97 -12.49 -6.29 -4.99
C LYS A 97 -12.03 -4.94 -5.53
N LYS A 98 -12.49 -3.85 -4.91
CA LYS A 98 -12.11 -2.47 -5.31
C LYS A 98 -10.63 -2.21 -5.12
N PHE A 99 -10.05 -2.69 -4.01
CA PHE A 99 -8.62 -2.55 -3.75
C PHE A 99 -7.80 -3.33 -4.80
N LYS A 100 -8.10 -4.60 -5.05
CA LYS A 100 -7.46 -5.40 -6.11
C LYS A 100 -7.55 -4.73 -7.47
N TYR A 101 -8.75 -4.28 -7.85
CA TYR A 101 -8.98 -3.60 -9.12
C TYR A 101 -8.07 -2.38 -9.29
N SER A 102 -7.83 -1.64 -8.22
CA SER A 102 -6.96 -0.47 -8.27
C SER A 102 -5.49 -0.79 -8.55
N LEU A 103 -5.02 -2.00 -8.19
CA LEU A 103 -3.63 -2.43 -8.33
C LEU A 103 -3.25 -2.88 -9.75
N ILE A 104 -4.22 -3.10 -10.63
CA ILE A 104 -4.00 -3.61 -11.99
C ILE A 104 -2.85 -2.89 -12.71
N PRO A 105 -2.75 -1.54 -12.73
CA PRO A 105 -1.65 -0.86 -13.42
C PRO A 105 -0.25 -1.21 -12.89
N LEU A 106 -0.10 -1.47 -11.59
CA LEU A 106 1.17 -1.89 -11.02
C LEU A 106 1.51 -3.35 -11.34
N LEU A 107 0.48 -4.20 -11.44
CA LEU A 107 0.64 -5.60 -11.84
C LEU A 107 1.05 -5.73 -13.30
N GLU A 108 0.36 -5.04 -14.20
CA GLU A 108 0.63 -5.04 -15.64
C GLU A 108 2.04 -4.53 -15.96
N GLU A 109 2.52 -3.55 -15.20
CA GLU A 109 3.87 -2.99 -15.34
C GLU A 109 4.95 -3.78 -14.58
N GLY A 110 4.58 -4.84 -13.84
CA GLY A 110 5.49 -5.64 -13.03
C GLY A 110 6.15 -4.88 -11.88
N LYS A 111 5.46 -3.85 -11.35
CA LYS A 111 5.99 -2.94 -10.31
C LYS A 111 5.39 -3.15 -8.92
N LEU A 112 4.45 -4.08 -8.74
CA LEU A 112 3.93 -4.43 -7.43
C LEU A 112 4.87 -5.41 -6.74
N ALA A 113 5.61 -4.94 -5.72
CA ALA A 113 6.45 -5.81 -4.89
C ALA A 113 5.60 -6.69 -3.98
N CYS A 114 4.69 -6.08 -3.24
CA CYS A 114 3.69 -6.78 -2.43
C CYS A 114 2.56 -5.85 -1.96
N VAL A 115 1.47 -6.46 -1.52
CA VAL A 115 0.46 -5.82 -0.67
C VAL A 115 0.86 -6.05 0.78
N LEU A 116 1.03 -4.96 1.55
CA LEU A 116 1.35 -5.01 2.97
C LEU A 116 0.06 -4.91 3.79
N ALA A 117 -0.37 -6.02 4.36
CA ALA A 117 -1.49 -6.10 5.30
C ALA A 117 -0.98 -5.95 6.74
N GLN A 118 -0.88 -4.72 7.23
CA GLN A 118 -0.46 -4.42 8.59
C GLN A 118 -1.68 -4.44 9.51
N PHE A 119 -1.66 -5.34 10.52
CA PHE A 119 -2.70 -5.45 11.54
C PHE A 119 -2.37 -4.67 12.81
N PRO A 120 -3.39 -4.14 13.51
CA PRO A 120 -3.17 -3.38 14.75
C PRO A 120 -2.73 -4.28 15.90
N TYR A 121 -2.12 -3.69 16.95
CA TYR A 121 -1.68 -4.38 18.15
C TYR A 121 -2.76 -5.26 18.80
N GLY A 122 -4.02 -4.86 18.73
CA GLY A 122 -5.16 -5.65 19.28
C GLY A 122 -5.61 -6.83 18.43
N PHE A 123 -4.92 -7.15 17.33
CA PHE A 123 -5.25 -8.29 16.48
C PHE A 123 -4.58 -9.58 17.00
N PHE A 124 -5.13 -10.15 18.10
CA PHE A 124 -4.57 -11.34 18.74
C PHE A 124 -4.92 -12.64 18.00
N PRO A 125 -4.09 -13.71 18.14
CA PRO A 125 -4.32 -15.01 17.51
C PRO A 125 -5.46 -15.78 18.20
N ASN A 126 -6.69 -15.50 17.78
CA ASN A 126 -7.89 -16.25 18.15
C ASN A 126 -8.54 -16.84 16.89
N LYS A 127 -9.49 -17.75 17.08
CA LYS A 127 -10.16 -18.45 15.97
C LYS A 127 -10.73 -17.49 14.92
N SER A 128 -11.48 -16.48 15.37
CA SER A 128 -12.13 -15.49 14.46
C SER A 128 -11.09 -14.71 13.63
N ASN A 129 -9.98 -14.29 14.24
CA ASN A 129 -8.92 -13.57 13.55
C ASN A 129 -8.13 -14.49 12.61
N LEU A 130 -7.88 -15.75 13.00
CA LEU A 130 -7.24 -16.72 12.13
C LEU A 130 -8.10 -17.05 10.89
N ASP A 131 -9.41 -17.21 11.08
CA ASP A 131 -10.36 -17.42 9.98
C ASP A 131 -10.41 -16.19 9.06
N TYR A 132 -10.31 -14.98 9.63
CA TYR A 132 -10.21 -13.75 8.85
C TYR A 132 -8.93 -13.69 8.01
N LEU A 133 -7.78 -14.08 8.57
CA LEU A 133 -6.51 -14.13 7.81
C LEU A 133 -6.58 -15.11 6.64
N LYS A 134 -7.20 -16.28 6.81
CA LYS A 134 -7.43 -17.23 5.71
C LYS A 134 -8.28 -16.61 4.62
N ARG A 135 -9.41 -15.98 4.99
CA ARG A 135 -10.25 -15.26 4.04
C ARG A 135 -9.49 -14.15 3.32
N PHE A 136 -8.70 -13.36 4.05
CA PHE A 136 -7.85 -12.31 3.45
C PHE A 136 -6.91 -12.91 2.40
N GLN A 137 -6.24 -14.02 2.72
CA GLN A 137 -5.36 -14.71 1.80
C GLN A 137 -6.11 -15.25 0.57
N GLU A 138 -7.31 -15.80 0.75
CA GLU A 138 -8.16 -16.27 -0.35
C GLU A 138 -8.60 -15.12 -1.27
N GLU A 139 -9.04 -13.98 -0.70
CA GLU A 139 -9.42 -12.80 -1.48
C GLU A 139 -8.24 -12.19 -2.27
N MET A 140 -7.02 -12.36 -1.79
CA MET A 140 -5.80 -11.78 -2.36
C MET A 140 -4.83 -12.84 -2.93
N PHE A 141 -5.30 -14.08 -3.16
CA PHE A 141 -4.43 -15.25 -3.44
C PHE A 141 -3.52 -15.09 -4.67
N ASP A 142 -3.92 -14.29 -5.64
CA ASP A 142 -3.21 -14.01 -6.89
C ASP A 142 -2.20 -12.85 -6.81
N LEU A 143 -2.03 -12.26 -5.61
CA LEU A 143 -1.14 -11.13 -5.37
C LEU A 143 -0.02 -11.48 -4.40
N PRO A 144 1.18 -10.89 -4.55
CA PRO A 144 2.21 -11.00 -3.52
C PRO A 144 1.73 -10.30 -2.24
N LEU A 145 1.56 -11.08 -1.16
CA LEU A 145 0.95 -10.63 0.09
C LEU A 145 1.91 -10.81 1.25
N VAL A 146 2.03 -9.78 2.08
CA VAL A 146 2.79 -9.78 3.33
C VAL A 146 1.89 -9.36 4.48
N PHE A 147 1.87 -10.16 5.56
CA PHE A 147 1.21 -9.81 6.82
C PHE A 147 2.23 -9.25 7.81
N GLU A 148 1.92 -8.11 8.39
CA GLU A 148 2.67 -7.52 9.50
C GLU A 148 1.77 -7.41 10.73
N PHE A 149 2.25 -7.90 11.86
CA PHE A 149 1.56 -7.82 13.16
C PHE A 149 2.34 -6.91 14.10
N ARG A 150 1.62 -6.08 14.85
CA ARG A 150 2.19 -5.15 15.83
C ARG A 150 1.78 -5.52 17.24
#